data_347186825fd54a6cb2155e0da0f7d207
#
_entry.id   347186825fd54a6cb2155e0da0f7d207
#
_cell.length_a   1.000
_cell.length_b   1.000
_cell.length_c   1.000
_cell.angle_alpha   90.00
_cell.angle_beta   90.00
_cell.angle_gamma   90.00
#
_symmetry.space_group_name_H-M   'P 1'
#
loop_
_entity.id
_entity.type
_entity.pdbx_description
1 polymer ?
#
loop_
_entity_poly.entity_id
_entity_poly.type
_entity_poly.pdbx_seq_one_letter_code
_entity_poly.pdbx_strand_id
1 'polypeptide(L)'
;MIKVTSDAANKLIKKLEQEKGILTDKISKMSTFVVAVTENYDQIKAEQEAEFNLNEVIAQIDEIDRKIITIRHAKSVFNNSVVMKNGLTVGDNIVRLAILEREKSIYSRLATRQKKTRNTSMNKDIEYTYLNYDLEDAKKKYDSVYTEISEIQEELNIVNSSTEYKFEINIDL
;
A
#
# COMPACT_ATOMS: atom_id res chain seq x y z
N MET A 1 16.31 -20.17 -0.76
CA MET A 1 14.97 -20.23 -1.41
C MET A 1 13.92 -20.57 -0.38
N ILE A 2 12.90 -19.75 -0.22
CA ILE A 2 11.82 -19.94 0.77
C ILE A 2 10.46 -19.94 0.08
N LYS A 3 9.48 -20.72 0.64
CA LYS A 3 8.09 -20.73 0.19
C LYS A 3 7.21 -19.96 1.17
N VAL A 4 6.55 -18.92 0.68
CA VAL A 4 5.75 -18.01 1.51
C VAL A 4 4.38 -17.71 0.90
N THR A 5 3.43 -17.30 1.73
CA THR A 5 2.16 -16.71 1.29
C THR A 5 2.37 -15.22 0.96
N SER A 6 1.42 -14.62 0.24
CA SER A 6 1.47 -13.19 -0.07
C SER A 6 1.51 -12.32 1.19
N ASP A 7 0.80 -12.70 2.25
CA ASP A 7 0.82 -12.00 3.54
C ASP A 7 2.17 -12.12 4.26
N ALA A 8 2.79 -13.31 4.21
CA ALA A 8 4.12 -13.49 4.77
C ALA A 8 5.17 -12.67 4.01
N ALA A 9 5.07 -12.61 2.68
CA ALA A 9 5.93 -11.76 1.86
C ALA A 9 5.78 -10.27 2.21
N ASN A 10 4.56 -9.78 2.43
CA ASN A 10 4.32 -8.41 2.88
C ASN A 10 4.95 -8.11 4.25
N LYS A 11 4.86 -9.07 5.20
CA LYS A 11 5.51 -8.93 6.52
C LYS A 11 7.02 -8.87 6.40
N LEU A 12 7.62 -9.67 5.50
CA LEU A 12 9.06 -9.64 5.23
C LEU A 12 9.49 -8.29 4.65
N ILE A 13 8.76 -7.76 3.65
CA ILE A 13 9.02 -6.44 3.08
C ILE A 13 8.98 -5.37 4.18
N LYS A 14 7.92 -5.37 5.01
CA LYS A 14 7.78 -4.41 6.10
C LYS A 14 8.95 -4.47 7.09
N LYS A 15 9.41 -5.67 7.44
CA LYS A 15 10.56 -5.86 8.32
C LYS A 15 11.83 -5.27 7.70
N LEU A 16 12.10 -5.57 6.42
CA LEU A 16 13.25 -5.03 5.69
C LEU A 16 13.20 -3.50 5.56
N GLU A 17 12.02 -2.93 5.32
CA GLU A 17 11.82 -1.47 5.28
C GLU A 17 12.10 -0.82 6.65
N GLN A 18 11.75 -1.49 7.77
CA GLN A 18 12.08 -1.03 9.11
C GLN A 18 13.58 -1.08 9.37
N GLU A 19 14.28 -2.17 8.98
CA GLU A 19 15.73 -2.29 9.08
C GLU A 19 16.44 -1.20 8.28
N LYS A 20 15.99 -0.94 7.04
CA LYS A 20 16.47 0.16 6.21
C LYS A 20 16.26 1.52 6.87
N GLY A 21 15.11 1.74 7.53
CA GLY A 21 14.82 2.94 8.30
C GLY A 21 15.85 3.19 9.41
N ILE A 22 16.20 2.15 10.18
CA ILE A 22 17.22 2.23 11.25
C ILE A 22 18.59 2.63 10.69
N LEU A 23 19.00 2.05 9.55
CA LEU A 23 20.26 2.39 8.89
C LEU A 23 20.26 3.83 8.36
N THR A 24 19.14 4.28 7.79
CA THR A 24 18.98 5.66 7.32
C THR A 24 19.05 6.66 8.48
N ASP A 25 18.41 6.34 9.61
CA ASP A 25 18.51 7.13 10.83
C ASP A 25 19.93 7.18 11.37
N LYS A 26 20.68 6.06 11.29
CA LYS A 26 22.09 6.01 11.66
C LYS A 26 22.91 6.98 10.80
N ILE A 27 22.72 6.97 9.49
CA ILE A 27 23.36 7.95 8.57
C ILE A 27 23.04 9.38 9.02
N SER A 28 21.76 9.68 9.23
CA SER A 28 21.33 11.04 9.62
C SER A 28 21.98 11.54 10.93
N LYS A 29 22.15 10.64 11.90
CA LYS A 29 22.70 10.99 13.23
C LYS A 29 24.23 11.04 13.27
N MET A 30 24.88 10.18 12.48
CA MET A 30 26.33 9.96 12.58
C MET A 30 27.13 10.52 11.39
N SER A 31 26.48 11.11 10.40
CA SER A 31 27.15 11.73 9.24
C SER A 31 27.91 13.00 9.57
N THR A 32 27.65 13.59 10.74
CA THR A 32 28.35 14.78 11.23
C THR A 32 28.66 14.66 12.69
N PHE A 33 29.77 15.26 13.13
CA PHE A 33 30.14 15.33 14.54
C PHE A 33 30.61 16.73 14.89
N VAL A 34 30.60 17.07 16.17
CA VAL A 34 30.97 18.39 16.69
C VAL A 34 32.23 18.23 17.52
N VAL A 35 33.18 19.14 17.32
CA VAL A 35 34.42 19.24 18.10
C VAL A 35 34.53 20.62 18.68
N ALA A 36 34.73 20.75 19.99
CA ALA A 36 35.00 22.04 20.62
C ALA A 36 36.44 22.50 20.28
N VAL A 37 36.65 23.85 20.22
CA VAL A 37 37.96 24.44 19.89
C VAL A 37 39.07 23.97 20.83
N THR A 38 38.71 23.56 22.05
CA THR A 38 39.62 23.07 23.08
C THR A 38 39.93 21.57 23.01
N GLU A 39 39.26 20.83 22.10
CA GLU A 39 39.39 19.37 21.97
C GLU A 39 40.36 19.00 20.83
N ASN A 40 40.87 17.78 20.88
CA ASN A 40 41.72 17.25 19.82
C ASN A 40 40.89 16.70 18.66
N TYR A 41 40.88 17.42 17.56
CA TYR A 41 40.11 17.04 16.33
C TYR A 41 40.51 15.66 15.81
N ASP A 42 41.80 15.35 15.71
CA ASP A 42 42.27 14.11 15.10
C ASP A 42 41.87 12.88 15.93
N GLN A 43 41.87 13.01 17.26
CA GLN A 43 41.43 11.94 18.15
C GLN A 43 39.92 11.70 18.00
N ILE A 44 39.11 12.74 18.10
CA ILE A 44 37.65 12.63 18.00
C ILE A 44 37.23 12.12 16.61
N LYS A 45 37.92 12.58 15.57
CA LYS A 45 37.67 12.08 14.20
C LYS A 45 37.94 10.60 14.09
N ALA A 46 39.08 10.10 14.64
CA ALA A 46 39.42 8.67 14.61
C ALA A 46 38.40 7.81 15.37
N GLU A 47 37.88 8.29 16.50
CA GLU A 47 36.84 7.63 17.29
C GLU A 47 35.53 7.54 16.48
N GLN A 48 35.12 8.64 15.81
CA GLN A 48 33.91 8.70 14.99
C GLN A 48 34.02 7.82 13.74
N GLU A 49 35.16 7.81 13.07
CA GLU A 49 35.41 6.92 11.91
C GLU A 49 35.43 5.43 12.30
N ALA A 50 35.80 5.08 13.53
CA ALA A 50 35.70 3.73 14.04
C ALA A 50 34.25 3.28 14.31
N GLU A 51 33.35 4.21 14.71
CA GLU A 51 31.96 3.91 15.01
C GLU A 51 31.05 3.95 13.79
N PHE A 52 31.41 4.74 12.76
CA PHE A 52 30.55 4.97 11.58
C PHE A 52 31.33 4.93 10.28
N ASN A 53 31.04 3.94 9.46
CA ASN A 53 31.52 3.82 8.09
C ASN A 53 30.33 3.97 7.11
N LEU A 54 30.23 5.11 6.44
CA LEU A 54 29.15 5.41 5.51
C LEU A 54 29.03 4.37 4.39
N ASN A 55 30.16 3.93 3.82
CA ASN A 55 30.16 2.97 2.72
C ASN A 55 29.61 1.60 3.13
N GLU A 56 29.91 1.16 4.35
CA GLU A 56 29.34 -0.09 4.88
C GLU A 56 27.84 0.01 5.11
N VAL A 57 27.38 1.13 5.65
CA VAL A 57 25.94 1.36 5.89
C VAL A 57 25.18 1.43 4.56
N ILE A 58 25.74 2.11 3.54
CA ILE A 58 25.14 2.16 2.20
C ILE A 58 25.10 0.76 1.60
N ALA A 59 26.18 -0.03 1.69
CA ALA A 59 26.20 -1.40 1.18
C ALA A 59 25.11 -2.29 1.82
N GLN A 60 24.86 -2.12 3.12
CA GLN A 60 23.77 -2.82 3.83
C GLN A 60 22.39 -2.37 3.32
N ILE A 61 22.19 -1.08 3.08
CA ILE A 61 20.94 -0.55 2.50
C ILE A 61 20.72 -1.13 1.10
N ASP A 62 21.76 -1.16 0.26
CA ASP A 62 21.68 -1.72 -1.10
C ASP A 62 21.33 -3.20 -1.10
N GLU A 63 21.83 -3.96 -0.13
CA GLU A 63 21.48 -5.37 0.03
C GLU A 63 20.02 -5.55 0.43
N ILE A 64 19.53 -4.74 1.38
CA ILE A 64 18.11 -4.74 1.77
C ILE A 64 17.22 -4.38 0.56
N ASP A 65 17.60 -3.39 -0.23
CA ASP A 65 16.84 -3.00 -1.43
C ASP A 65 16.78 -4.12 -2.47
N ARG A 66 17.87 -4.84 -2.70
CA ARG A 66 17.87 -6.02 -3.57
C ARG A 66 16.91 -7.10 -3.06
N LYS A 67 16.91 -7.38 -1.75
CA LYS A 67 15.96 -8.33 -1.14
C LYS A 67 14.51 -7.89 -1.34
N ILE A 68 14.19 -6.62 -1.10
CA ILE A 68 12.84 -6.06 -1.31
C ILE A 68 12.43 -6.19 -2.77
N ILE A 69 13.31 -5.85 -3.72
CA ILE A 69 13.02 -5.97 -5.17
C ILE A 69 12.72 -7.43 -5.53
N THR A 70 13.52 -8.37 -5.06
CA THR A 70 13.31 -9.81 -5.31
C THR A 70 11.97 -10.30 -4.78
N ILE A 71 11.59 -9.92 -3.55
CA ILE A 71 10.30 -10.29 -2.96
C ILE A 71 9.14 -9.67 -3.76
N ARG A 72 9.24 -8.38 -4.10
CA ARG A 72 8.18 -7.69 -4.88
C ARG A 72 8.02 -8.27 -6.27
N HIS A 73 9.13 -8.65 -6.92
CA HIS A 73 9.08 -9.31 -8.22
C HIS A 73 8.38 -10.68 -8.14
N ALA A 74 8.78 -11.54 -7.19
CA ALA A 74 8.15 -12.84 -7.00
C ALA A 74 6.65 -12.71 -6.70
N LYS A 75 6.26 -11.72 -5.87
CA LYS A 75 4.86 -11.40 -5.61
C LYS A 75 4.11 -10.90 -6.85
N SER A 76 4.75 -10.12 -7.71
CA SER A 76 4.15 -9.67 -8.97
C SER A 76 3.88 -10.86 -9.91
N VAL A 77 4.83 -11.80 -10.02
CA VAL A 77 4.63 -13.04 -10.79
C VAL A 77 3.45 -13.84 -10.22
N PHE A 78 3.39 -14.01 -8.90
CA PHE A 78 2.28 -14.66 -8.22
C PHE A 78 0.94 -14.00 -8.55
N ASN A 79 0.84 -12.68 -8.40
CA ASN A 79 -0.41 -11.94 -8.65
C ASN A 79 -0.90 -12.07 -10.11
N ASN A 80 0.01 -12.22 -11.06
CA ASN A 80 -0.32 -12.34 -12.48
C ASN A 80 -0.56 -13.80 -12.93
N SER A 81 -0.21 -14.78 -12.10
CA SER A 81 -0.37 -16.21 -12.43
C SER A 81 -1.55 -16.88 -11.74
N VAL A 82 -1.94 -16.43 -10.55
CA VAL A 82 -3.04 -17.01 -9.78
C VAL A 82 -4.37 -16.44 -10.26
N VAL A 83 -5.25 -17.34 -10.74
CA VAL A 83 -6.60 -17.01 -11.22
C VAL A 83 -7.60 -17.25 -10.09
N MET A 84 -8.48 -16.28 -9.86
CA MET A 84 -9.55 -16.32 -8.86
C MET A 84 -10.83 -16.92 -9.46
N LYS A 85 -11.85 -17.18 -8.64
CA LYS A 85 -13.13 -17.82 -9.04
C LYS A 85 -13.86 -17.07 -10.15
N ASN A 86 -13.72 -15.75 -10.21
CA ASN A 86 -14.31 -14.92 -11.25
C ASN A 86 -13.56 -14.98 -12.60
N GLY A 87 -12.51 -15.79 -12.71
CA GLY A 87 -11.71 -15.98 -13.93
C GLY A 87 -10.65 -14.90 -14.17
N LEU A 88 -10.54 -13.91 -13.30
CA LEU A 88 -9.52 -12.87 -13.36
C LEU A 88 -8.31 -13.24 -12.49
N THR A 89 -7.14 -12.72 -12.83
CA THR A 89 -5.95 -12.90 -11.98
C THR A 89 -6.07 -12.09 -10.69
N VAL A 90 -5.25 -12.41 -9.68
CA VAL A 90 -5.14 -11.60 -8.46
C VAL A 90 -4.79 -10.14 -8.80
N GLY A 91 -3.88 -9.93 -9.76
CA GLY A 91 -3.49 -8.61 -10.23
C GLY A 91 -4.66 -7.85 -10.86
N ASP A 92 -5.42 -8.50 -11.74
CA ASP A 92 -6.60 -7.90 -12.37
C ASP A 92 -7.68 -7.55 -11.34
N ASN A 93 -7.90 -8.41 -10.35
CA ASN A 93 -8.86 -8.15 -9.26
C ASN A 93 -8.45 -6.96 -8.39
N ILE A 94 -7.16 -6.75 -8.13
CA ILE A 94 -6.67 -5.54 -7.43
C ILE A 94 -7.03 -4.28 -8.23
N VAL A 95 -6.85 -4.30 -9.56
CA VAL A 95 -7.25 -3.18 -10.43
C VAL A 95 -8.77 -3.02 -10.46
N ARG A 96 -9.51 -4.13 -10.56
CA ARG A 96 -10.99 -4.11 -10.54
C ARG A 96 -11.52 -3.49 -9.24
N LEU A 97 -10.96 -3.84 -8.08
CA LEU A 97 -11.33 -3.21 -6.80
C LEU A 97 -11.13 -1.69 -6.82
N ALA A 98 -10.02 -1.20 -7.37
CA ALA A 98 -9.78 0.23 -7.45
C ALA A 98 -10.82 0.96 -8.33
N ILE A 99 -11.32 0.30 -9.37
CA ILE A 99 -12.40 0.82 -10.21
C ILE A 99 -13.72 0.80 -9.44
N LEU A 100 -14.07 -0.33 -8.83
CA LEU A 100 -15.30 -0.51 -8.05
C LEU A 100 -15.41 0.46 -6.87
N GLU A 101 -14.31 0.75 -6.16
CA GLU A 101 -14.31 1.74 -5.07
C GLU A 101 -14.63 3.16 -5.57
N ARG A 102 -14.20 3.53 -6.78
CA ARG A 102 -14.59 4.80 -7.40
C ARG A 102 -16.08 4.80 -7.77
N GLU A 103 -16.58 3.72 -8.36
CA GLU A 103 -18.02 3.56 -8.70
C GLU A 103 -18.88 3.62 -7.43
N LYS A 104 -18.48 2.90 -6.36
CA LYS A 104 -19.14 2.93 -5.05
C LYS A 104 -19.23 4.36 -4.50
N SER A 105 -18.16 5.14 -4.60
CA SER A 105 -18.14 6.53 -4.16
C SER A 105 -19.14 7.40 -4.95
N ILE A 106 -19.29 7.15 -6.24
CA ILE A 106 -20.27 7.87 -7.09
C ILE A 106 -21.70 7.48 -6.68
N TYR A 107 -22.01 6.18 -6.66
CA TYR A 107 -23.34 5.69 -6.35
C TYR A 107 -23.78 5.98 -4.93
N SER A 108 -22.86 5.95 -3.95
CA SER A 108 -23.14 6.36 -2.58
C SER A 108 -23.67 7.78 -2.50
N ARG A 109 -23.04 8.72 -3.22
CA ARG A 109 -23.50 10.12 -3.27
C ARG A 109 -24.83 10.28 -3.97
N LEU A 110 -25.11 9.47 -5.00
CA LEU A 110 -26.38 9.50 -5.71
C LEU A 110 -27.51 8.88 -4.90
N ALA A 111 -27.25 7.73 -4.25
CA ALA A 111 -28.23 6.98 -3.45
C ALA A 111 -28.70 7.72 -2.18
N THR A 112 -27.90 8.66 -1.67
CA THR A 112 -28.21 9.43 -0.45
C THR A 112 -28.93 10.75 -0.71
N ARG A 113 -29.12 11.15 -1.98
CA ARG A 113 -29.80 12.41 -2.32
C ARG A 113 -31.30 12.35 -2.05
N GLN A 114 -31.87 13.51 -1.72
CA GLN A 114 -33.31 13.67 -1.59
C GLN A 114 -33.95 13.84 -2.98
N LYS A 115 -35.11 13.19 -3.22
CA LYS A 115 -35.86 13.31 -4.51
C LYS A 115 -36.22 14.75 -4.85
N LYS A 116 -36.46 15.57 -3.81
CA LYS A 116 -36.82 16.99 -3.93
C LYS A 116 -36.20 17.77 -2.78
N THR A 117 -35.50 18.83 -3.09
CA THR A 117 -34.91 19.75 -2.08
C THR A 117 -35.44 21.16 -2.31
N ARG A 118 -35.90 21.81 -1.27
CA ARG A 118 -36.33 23.22 -1.31
C ARG A 118 -35.10 24.11 -1.08
N ASN A 119 -34.93 25.06 -2.00
CA ASN A 119 -33.89 26.07 -1.91
C ASN A 119 -34.55 27.47 -1.87
N THR A 120 -33.82 28.46 -1.38
CA THR A 120 -34.21 29.86 -1.50
C THR A 120 -33.18 30.55 -2.38
N SER A 121 -33.57 31.14 -3.49
CA SER A 121 -32.68 31.89 -4.37
C SER A 121 -32.16 33.17 -3.72
N MET A 122 -31.16 33.83 -4.34
CA MET A 122 -30.68 35.14 -3.88
C MET A 122 -31.77 36.20 -3.89
N ASN A 123 -32.75 36.07 -4.75
CA ASN A 123 -33.92 36.98 -4.84
C ASN A 123 -35.05 36.63 -3.87
N LYS A 124 -34.80 35.70 -2.90
CA LYS A 124 -35.81 35.17 -1.97
C LYS A 124 -36.93 34.36 -2.58
N ASP A 125 -36.83 34.00 -3.86
CA ASP A 125 -37.81 33.13 -4.51
C ASP A 125 -37.60 31.68 -4.04
N ILE A 126 -38.68 30.93 -3.93
CA ILE A 126 -38.65 29.52 -3.53
C ILE A 126 -38.43 28.69 -4.80
N GLU A 127 -37.30 27.97 -4.80
CA GLU A 127 -36.92 27.06 -5.87
C GLU A 127 -36.89 25.62 -5.35
N TYR A 128 -37.14 24.66 -6.24
CA TYR A 128 -37.03 23.25 -5.93
C TYR A 128 -36.03 22.58 -6.87
N THR A 129 -35.06 21.90 -6.28
CA THR A 129 -34.16 21.01 -7.02
C THR A 129 -34.75 19.60 -7.03
N TYR A 130 -34.88 19.00 -8.19
CA TYR A 130 -35.33 17.63 -8.38
C TYR A 130 -34.22 16.78 -8.94
N LEU A 131 -34.21 15.46 -8.62
CA LEU A 131 -33.32 14.52 -9.27
C LEU A 131 -33.76 14.32 -10.73
N ASN A 132 -32.78 14.20 -11.63
CA ASN A 132 -32.96 13.85 -13.02
C ASN A 132 -32.62 12.37 -13.32
N TYR A 133 -32.58 11.53 -12.27
CA TYR A 133 -32.34 10.09 -12.35
C TYR A 133 -33.24 9.36 -11.34
N ASP A 134 -33.37 8.03 -11.52
CA ASP A 134 -34.10 7.20 -10.56
C ASP A 134 -33.25 6.89 -9.34
N LEU A 135 -33.77 7.24 -8.14
CA LEU A 135 -33.08 7.03 -6.88
C LEU A 135 -32.95 5.55 -6.51
N GLU A 136 -33.96 4.74 -6.84
CA GLU A 136 -33.95 3.30 -6.54
C GLU A 136 -32.95 2.55 -7.43
N ASP A 137 -32.80 2.98 -8.68
CA ASP A 137 -31.75 2.43 -9.56
C ASP A 137 -30.35 2.79 -9.06
N ALA A 138 -30.14 4.01 -8.56
CA ALA A 138 -28.88 4.41 -7.95
C ALA A 138 -28.55 3.56 -6.70
N LYS A 139 -29.53 3.26 -5.86
CA LYS A 139 -29.35 2.36 -4.69
C LYS A 139 -29.02 0.94 -5.11
N LYS A 140 -29.76 0.36 -6.06
CA LYS A 140 -29.47 -0.98 -6.59
C LYS A 140 -28.06 -1.09 -7.15
N LYS A 141 -27.59 -0.05 -7.86
CA LYS A 141 -26.22 0.01 -8.37
C LYS A 141 -25.19 0.06 -7.26
N TYR A 142 -25.44 0.87 -6.22
CA TYR A 142 -24.60 0.91 -5.03
C TYR A 142 -24.48 -0.46 -4.36
N ASP A 143 -25.62 -1.13 -4.12
CA ASP A 143 -25.66 -2.44 -3.46
C ASP A 143 -24.93 -3.50 -4.30
N SER A 144 -25.12 -3.50 -5.64
CA SER A 144 -24.43 -4.41 -6.55
C SER A 144 -22.92 -4.23 -6.51
N VAL A 145 -22.44 -2.98 -6.57
CA VAL A 145 -21.01 -2.66 -6.51
C VAL A 145 -20.42 -3.04 -5.15
N TYR A 146 -21.15 -2.77 -4.06
CA TYR A 146 -20.74 -3.13 -2.72
C TYR A 146 -20.58 -4.63 -2.53
N THR A 147 -21.53 -5.42 -3.06
CA THR A 147 -21.48 -6.88 -3.02
C THR A 147 -20.28 -7.42 -3.79
N GLU A 148 -20.05 -6.93 -5.02
CA GLU A 148 -18.89 -7.35 -5.83
C GLU A 148 -17.56 -7.03 -5.13
N ILE A 149 -17.43 -5.86 -4.51
CA ILE A 149 -16.23 -5.50 -3.71
C ILE A 149 -16.03 -6.52 -2.59
N SER A 150 -17.09 -6.83 -1.83
CA SER A 150 -17.01 -7.74 -0.69
C SER A 150 -16.58 -9.14 -1.11
N GLU A 151 -17.14 -9.67 -2.19
CA GLU A 151 -16.79 -10.99 -2.73
C GLU A 151 -15.33 -11.07 -3.17
N ILE A 152 -14.85 -10.05 -3.91
CA ILE A 152 -13.45 -10.00 -4.36
C ILE A 152 -12.51 -9.88 -3.15
N GLN A 153 -12.82 -9.03 -2.17
CA GLN A 153 -11.99 -8.84 -0.98
C GLN A 153 -11.89 -10.13 -0.14
N GLU A 154 -13.01 -10.85 0.04
CA GLU A 154 -13.03 -12.11 0.78
C GLU A 154 -12.13 -13.16 0.09
N GLU A 155 -12.27 -13.30 -1.22
CA GLU A 155 -11.45 -14.26 -1.97
C GLU A 155 -9.96 -13.87 -1.99
N LEU A 156 -9.64 -12.58 -2.15
CA LEU A 156 -8.26 -12.08 -2.04
C LEU A 156 -7.65 -12.38 -0.67
N ASN A 157 -8.41 -12.25 0.42
CA ASN A 157 -7.94 -12.59 1.75
C ASN A 157 -7.59 -14.08 1.85
N ILE A 158 -8.42 -14.96 1.29
CA ILE A 158 -8.15 -16.40 1.24
C ILE A 158 -6.87 -16.68 0.43
N VAL A 159 -6.75 -16.14 -0.77
CA VAL A 159 -5.58 -16.35 -1.64
C VAL A 159 -4.29 -15.82 -1.00
N ASN A 160 -4.33 -14.69 -0.34
CA ASN A 160 -3.15 -14.08 0.27
C ASN A 160 -2.67 -14.79 1.54
N SER A 161 -3.57 -15.41 2.31
CA SER A 161 -3.26 -16.03 3.61
C SER A 161 -3.12 -17.55 3.56
N SER A 162 -3.81 -18.23 2.64
CA SER A 162 -3.84 -19.69 2.57
C SER A 162 -2.50 -20.30 2.17
N THR A 163 -2.17 -21.42 2.81
CA THR A 163 -0.96 -22.19 2.50
C THR A 163 -1.01 -22.91 1.16
N GLU A 164 -2.18 -22.99 0.52
CA GLU A 164 -2.34 -23.51 -0.84
C GLU A 164 -1.70 -22.60 -1.89
N TYR A 165 -1.70 -21.29 -1.62
CA TYR A 165 -1.21 -20.27 -2.54
C TYR A 165 0.15 -19.74 -2.10
N LYS A 166 1.15 -20.62 -1.95
CA LYS A 166 2.53 -20.25 -1.67
C LYS A 166 3.33 -20.10 -2.96
N PHE A 167 4.22 -19.13 -2.97
CA PHE A 167 5.20 -18.92 -4.05
C PHE A 167 6.63 -18.93 -3.50
N GLU A 168 7.57 -19.16 -4.38
CA GLU A 168 8.98 -19.26 -4.05
C GLU A 168 9.68 -17.90 -4.19
N ILE A 169 10.52 -17.58 -3.21
CA ILE A 169 11.38 -16.40 -3.24
C ILE A 169 12.83 -16.85 -3.08
N ASN A 170 13.68 -16.42 -3.99
CA ASN A 170 15.11 -16.72 -3.92
C ASN A 170 15.85 -15.61 -3.18
N ILE A 171 15.81 -15.65 -1.85
CA ILE A 171 16.54 -14.76 -0.96
C ILE A 171 17.22 -15.55 0.16
N ASP A 172 18.35 -15.05 0.62
CA ASP A 172 18.99 -15.42 1.87
C ASP A 172 18.53 -14.42 2.95
N LEU A 173 17.93 -14.94 4.03
CA LEU A 173 17.38 -14.14 5.13
C LEU A 173 18.42 -13.97 6.23
#